data_ce04336ed36fd2f0c73114d49753fc45
#
_entry.id   ce04336ed36fd2f0c73114d49753fc45
#
_cell.length_a   1.000
_cell.length_b   1.000
_cell.length_c   1.000
_cell.angle_alpha   90.00
_cell.angle_beta   90.00
_cell.angle_gamma   90.00
#
_symmetry.space_group_name_H-M   'P 1'
#
loop_
_entity.id
_entity.type
_entity.pdbx_description
1 polymer ?
#
loop_
_entity_poly.entity_id
_entity_poly.type
_entity_poly.pdbx_seq_one_letter_code
_entity_poly.pdbx_strand_id
1 'polypeptide(L)'
;MKGYQVHRKAGWDTHGLPVAPGVAKALGITKVDIGKTISIEEYNQKCRTNVMKFTQEWTDLTHKMGYWVDLDNPYITYDNKYIESLWWLLKQFYNKELLYKGYTIQPYSPAAGTGLSSHELNQPGCYRDVKDTTVVGQFKMKNPKPEMAEWGTPYFLAWTTT
;
A
#
# COMPACT_ATOMS: atom_id res chain seq x y z
N MET A 1 -15.56 29.22 18.95
CA MET A 1 -16.46 29.02 17.81
C MET A 1 -16.57 30.34 17.07
N LYS A 2 -16.28 30.37 15.78
CA LYS A 2 -16.18 31.59 14.96
C LYS A 2 -17.36 31.81 14.01
N GLY A 3 -18.51 31.11 14.24
CA GLY A 3 -19.72 31.25 13.41
C GLY A 3 -19.71 30.49 12.08
N TYR A 4 -18.69 29.67 11.82
CA TYR A 4 -18.65 28.85 10.60
C TYR A 4 -19.37 27.53 10.81
N GLN A 5 -20.15 27.12 9.80
CA GLN A 5 -20.70 25.79 9.72
C GLN A 5 -19.66 24.83 9.10
N VAL A 6 -19.41 23.71 9.76
CA VAL A 6 -18.52 22.66 9.28
C VAL A 6 -19.32 21.39 9.02
N HIS A 7 -19.42 20.99 7.76
CA HIS A 7 -20.05 19.73 7.38
C HIS A 7 -19.05 18.58 7.56
N ARG A 8 -19.28 17.73 8.56
CA ARG A 8 -18.48 16.53 8.80
C ARG A 8 -19.20 15.34 8.21
N LYS A 9 -18.57 14.64 7.29
CA LYS A 9 -19.12 13.47 6.61
C LYS A 9 -18.36 12.20 7.03
N ALA A 10 -19.08 11.09 7.12
CA ALA A 10 -18.46 9.77 7.12
C ALA A 10 -17.82 9.48 5.76
N GLY A 11 -16.86 8.55 5.75
CA GLY A 11 -16.19 8.13 4.53
C GLY A 11 -15.78 6.66 4.57
N TRP A 12 -15.93 5.99 3.43
CA TRP A 12 -15.57 4.59 3.25
C TRP A 12 -14.42 4.47 2.26
N ASP A 13 -13.25 4.05 2.75
CA ASP A 13 -12.12 3.65 1.91
C ASP A 13 -12.32 2.19 1.51
N THR A 14 -12.51 1.95 0.22
CA THR A 14 -13.03 0.70 -0.31
C THR A 14 -12.01 -0.08 -1.15
N HIS A 15 -10.75 0.31 -1.11
CA HIS A 15 -9.71 -0.24 -1.98
C HIS A 15 -8.54 -0.88 -1.20
N GLY A 16 -7.71 -1.63 -1.93
CA GLY A 16 -6.40 -2.07 -1.49
C GLY A 16 -6.39 -3.28 -0.56
N LEU A 17 -5.34 -3.38 0.24
CA LEU A 17 -5.04 -4.52 1.11
C LEU A 17 -6.13 -4.89 2.14
N PRO A 18 -6.94 -3.97 2.68
CA PRO A 18 -8.02 -4.36 3.58
C PRO A 18 -9.11 -5.22 2.92
N VAL A 19 -9.28 -5.14 1.61
CA VAL A 19 -10.37 -5.81 0.88
C VAL A 19 -9.87 -6.95 0.00
N ALA A 20 -8.91 -6.68 -0.87
CA ALA A 20 -8.50 -7.58 -1.93
C ALA A 20 -8.02 -8.98 -1.45
N PRO A 21 -7.14 -9.10 -0.43
CA PRO A 21 -6.70 -10.41 0.06
C PRO A 21 -7.82 -11.22 0.69
N GLY A 22 -8.75 -10.58 1.39
CA GLY A 22 -9.89 -11.24 2.01
C GLY A 22 -10.81 -11.87 0.96
N VAL A 23 -11.10 -11.14 -0.10
CA VAL A 23 -11.91 -11.63 -1.22
C VAL A 23 -11.19 -12.74 -1.99
N ALA A 24 -9.90 -12.58 -2.31
CA ALA A 24 -9.12 -13.60 -2.98
C ALA A 24 -9.06 -14.91 -2.17
N LYS A 25 -8.86 -14.81 -0.85
CA LYS A 25 -8.88 -15.95 0.06
C LYS A 25 -10.26 -16.64 0.09
N ALA A 26 -11.34 -15.87 0.15
CA ALA A 26 -12.71 -16.40 0.16
C ALA A 26 -13.06 -17.12 -1.15
N LEU A 27 -12.49 -16.70 -2.27
CA LEU A 27 -12.67 -17.31 -3.59
C LEU A 27 -11.67 -18.46 -3.85
N GLY A 28 -10.66 -18.67 -3.00
CA GLY A 28 -9.62 -19.66 -3.19
C GLY A 28 -8.70 -19.35 -4.39
N ILE A 29 -8.53 -18.07 -4.73
CA ILE A 29 -7.75 -17.61 -5.87
C ILE A 29 -6.52 -16.79 -5.44
N THR A 30 -5.58 -16.66 -6.36
CA THR A 30 -4.43 -15.76 -6.22
C THR A 30 -4.62 -14.52 -7.09
N LYS A 31 -3.79 -13.52 -6.88
CA LYS A 31 -3.82 -12.28 -7.69
C LYS A 31 -3.58 -12.53 -9.19
N VAL A 32 -2.85 -13.61 -9.52
CA VAL A 32 -2.53 -13.99 -10.91
C VAL A 32 -3.73 -14.57 -11.65
N ASP A 33 -4.73 -15.07 -10.91
CA ASP A 33 -5.94 -15.69 -11.46
C ASP A 33 -6.98 -14.66 -11.91
N ILE A 34 -6.89 -13.42 -11.40
CA ILE A 34 -7.79 -12.33 -11.76
C ILE A 34 -7.58 -11.96 -13.24
N GLY A 35 -8.67 -11.99 -14.00
CA GLY A 35 -8.64 -11.80 -15.46
C GLY A 35 -8.31 -13.06 -16.26
N LYS A 36 -8.12 -14.21 -15.59
CA LYS A 36 -7.86 -15.52 -16.22
C LYS A 36 -8.93 -16.54 -15.86
N THR A 37 -9.01 -16.94 -14.59
CA THR A 37 -9.98 -17.92 -14.08
C THR A 37 -11.26 -17.27 -13.57
N ILE A 38 -11.17 -16.02 -13.14
CA ILE A 38 -12.30 -15.16 -12.78
C ILE A 38 -12.19 -13.86 -13.57
N SER A 39 -13.31 -13.33 -14.07
CA SER A 39 -13.31 -12.03 -14.76
C SER A 39 -13.00 -10.89 -13.79
N ILE A 40 -12.42 -9.81 -14.33
CA ILE A 40 -12.16 -8.58 -13.53
C ILE A 40 -13.49 -8.01 -13.00
N GLU A 41 -14.54 -8.06 -13.80
CA GLU A 41 -15.86 -7.57 -13.41
C GLU A 41 -16.43 -8.35 -12.23
N GLU A 42 -16.42 -9.68 -12.31
CA GLU A 42 -16.90 -10.55 -11.22
C GLU A 42 -16.09 -10.36 -9.94
N TYR A 43 -14.75 -10.28 -10.05
CA TYR A 43 -13.89 -10.01 -8.91
C TYR A 43 -14.20 -8.65 -8.27
N ASN A 44 -14.34 -7.60 -9.07
CA ASN A 44 -14.69 -6.27 -8.58
C ASN A 44 -16.06 -6.25 -7.91
N GLN A 45 -17.04 -6.98 -8.44
CA GLN A 45 -18.36 -7.08 -7.82
C GLN A 45 -18.29 -7.77 -6.45
N LYS A 46 -17.49 -8.84 -6.31
CA LYS A 46 -17.25 -9.48 -5.02
C LYS A 46 -16.58 -8.54 -4.02
N CYS A 47 -15.61 -7.74 -4.47
CA CYS A 47 -14.97 -6.72 -3.63
C CYS A 47 -15.96 -5.66 -3.16
N ARG A 48 -16.81 -5.13 -4.05
CA ARG A 48 -17.86 -4.15 -3.71
C ARG A 48 -18.85 -4.69 -2.67
N THR A 49 -19.29 -5.92 -2.84
CA THR A 49 -20.20 -6.56 -1.88
C THR A 49 -19.53 -6.80 -0.52
N ASN A 50 -18.27 -7.23 -0.53
CA ASN A 50 -17.56 -7.56 0.69
C ASN A 50 -17.21 -6.31 1.52
N VAL A 51 -16.74 -5.24 0.89
CA VAL A 51 -16.26 -4.03 1.59
C VAL A 51 -17.38 -3.31 2.34
N MET A 52 -18.62 -3.40 1.88
CA MET A 52 -19.78 -2.75 2.51
C MET A 52 -20.50 -3.64 3.55
N LYS A 53 -19.97 -4.84 3.80
CA LYS A 53 -20.64 -5.84 4.64
C LYS A 53 -20.89 -5.39 6.08
N PHE A 54 -20.00 -4.58 6.65
CA PHE A 54 -20.04 -4.17 8.05
C PHE A 54 -20.38 -2.70 8.26
N THR A 55 -20.95 -2.04 7.26
CA THR A 55 -21.26 -0.60 7.35
C THR A 55 -22.32 -0.29 8.41
N GLN A 56 -23.28 -1.18 8.61
CA GLN A 56 -24.31 -0.99 9.64
C GLN A 56 -23.72 -1.06 11.05
N GLU A 57 -22.88 -2.04 11.31
CA GLU A 57 -22.19 -2.17 12.61
C GLU A 57 -21.31 -0.96 12.92
N TRP A 58 -20.61 -0.42 11.92
CA TRP A 58 -19.85 0.80 12.06
C TRP A 58 -20.72 2.02 12.35
N THR A 59 -21.87 2.13 11.69
CA THR A 59 -22.86 3.20 11.92
C THR A 59 -23.39 3.13 13.34
N ASP A 60 -23.80 1.95 13.80
CA ASP A 60 -24.33 1.72 15.15
C ASP A 60 -23.27 2.04 16.22
N LEU A 61 -22.02 1.62 15.99
CA LEU A 61 -20.90 1.93 16.89
C LEU A 61 -20.63 3.44 16.94
N THR A 62 -20.65 4.11 15.82
CA THR A 62 -20.43 5.56 15.73
C THR A 62 -21.48 6.34 16.52
N HIS A 63 -22.75 5.93 16.41
CA HIS A 63 -23.84 6.49 17.21
C HIS A 63 -23.66 6.22 18.73
N LYS A 64 -23.30 5.00 19.10
CA LYS A 64 -23.06 4.62 20.51
C LYS A 64 -21.92 5.41 21.13
N MET A 65 -20.88 5.73 20.37
CA MET A 65 -19.77 6.57 20.83
C MET A 65 -20.14 8.07 20.93
N GLY A 66 -21.30 8.46 20.44
CA GLY A 66 -21.72 9.86 20.43
C GLY A 66 -20.91 10.73 19.46
N TYR A 67 -20.34 10.14 18.41
CA TYR A 67 -19.59 10.87 17.40
C TYR A 67 -20.53 11.46 16.35
N TRP A 68 -20.63 12.78 16.34
CA TRP A 68 -21.54 13.51 15.46
C TRP A 68 -20.93 13.73 14.08
N VAL A 69 -21.35 12.92 13.15
CA VAL A 69 -20.92 12.97 11.74
C VAL A 69 -22.11 12.62 10.86
N ASP A 70 -22.18 13.18 9.66
CA ASP A 70 -23.20 12.83 8.67
C ASP A 70 -22.89 11.42 8.12
N LEU A 71 -23.69 10.44 8.56
CA LEU A 71 -23.62 9.05 8.14
C LEU A 71 -24.58 8.74 6.98
N ASP A 72 -25.57 9.66 6.72
CA ASP A 72 -26.56 9.46 5.67
C ASP A 72 -26.01 9.82 4.28
N ASN A 73 -25.03 10.74 4.24
CA ASN A 73 -24.40 11.19 3.00
C ASN A 73 -22.88 10.97 3.02
N PRO A 74 -22.39 9.75 3.24
CA PRO A 74 -20.98 9.46 3.28
C PRO A 74 -20.37 9.61 1.88
N TYR A 75 -19.05 9.82 1.80
CA TYR A 75 -18.35 9.57 0.56
C TYR A 75 -17.87 8.11 0.51
N ILE A 76 -17.87 7.53 -0.68
CA ILE A 76 -17.42 6.15 -0.91
C ILE A 76 -16.40 6.21 -2.05
N THR A 77 -15.20 5.72 -1.81
CA THR A 77 -14.09 5.94 -2.75
C THR A 77 -14.24 5.21 -4.09
N TYR A 78 -15.12 4.22 -4.20
CA TYR A 78 -15.45 3.59 -5.49
C TYR A 78 -16.61 4.26 -6.25
N ASP A 79 -17.29 5.27 -5.67
CA ASP A 79 -18.37 5.98 -6.37
C ASP A 79 -17.82 6.84 -7.50
N ASN A 80 -18.54 6.86 -8.63
CA ASN A 80 -18.15 7.63 -9.80
C ASN A 80 -17.96 9.12 -9.48
N LYS A 81 -18.83 9.72 -8.65
CA LYS A 81 -18.72 11.13 -8.23
C LYS A 81 -17.40 11.42 -7.51
N TYR A 82 -16.95 10.48 -6.65
CA TYR A 82 -15.68 10.59 -5.96
C TYR A 82 -14.51 10.45 -6.95
N ILE A 83 -14.57 9.42 -7.81
CA ILE A 83 -13.55 9.14 -8.82
C ILE A 83 -13.41 10.30 -9.81
N GLU A 84 -14.51 10.86 -10.31
CA GLU A 84 -14.50 12.01 -11.23
C GLU A 84 -13.85 13.25 -10.59
N SER A 85 -14.18 13.54 -9.33
CA SER A 85 -13.58 14.65 -8.59
C SER A 85 -12.08 14.47 -8.41
N LEU A 86 -11.63 13.26 -8.07
CA LEU A 86 -10.22 12.92 -7.93
C LEU A 86 -9.48 13.04 -9.26
N TRP A 87 -10.04 12.53 -10.35
CA TRP A 87 -9.44 12.63 -11.67
C TRP A 87 -9.38 14.06 -12.19
N TRP A 88 -10.38 14.87 -11.87
CA TRP A 88 -10.32 16.31 -12.18
C TRP A 88 -9.15 16.98 -11.48
N LEU A 89 -8.92 16.70 -10.18
CA LEU A 89 -7.78 17.21 -9.44
C LEU A 89 -6.45 16.74 -10.03
N LEU A 90 -6.32 15.45 -10.34
CA LEU A 90 -5.12 14.90 -10.97
C LEU A 90 -4.85 15.56 -12.32
N LYS A 91 -5.89 15.85 -13.11
CA LYS A 91 -5.77 16.60 -14.38
C LYS A 91 -5.23 18.01 -14.15
N GLN A 92 -5.63 18.71 -13.06
CA GLN A 92 -5.07 20.03 -12.73
C GLN A 92 -3.56 19.93 -12.42
N PHE A 93 -3.14 18.90 -11.66
CA PHE A 93 -1.71 18.67 -11.40
C PHE A 93 -0.94 18.33 -12.69
N TYR A 94 -1.50 17.49 -13.55
CA TYR A 94 -0.90 17.17 -14.83
C TYR A 94 -0.71 18.40 -15.72
N ASN A 95 -1.74 19.24 -15.83
CA ASN A 95 -1.68 20.48 -16.62
C ASN A 95 -0.66 21.51 -16.09
N LYS A 96 -0.30 21.40 -14.82
CA LYS A 96 0.74 22.22 -14.17
C LYS A 96 2.11 21.55 -14.16
N GLU A 97 2.27 20.43 -14.87
CA GLU A 97 3.51 19.63 -14.93
C GLU A 97 3.99 19.13 -13.56
N LEU A 98 3.08 19.04 -12.56
CA LEU A 98 3.37 18.55 -11.23
C LEU A 98 3.17 17.02 -11.10
N LEU A 99 2.54 16.39 -12.09
CA LEU A 99 2.35 14.95 -12.17
C LEU A 99 3.18 14.39 -13.32
N TYR A 100 4.12 13.52 -13.02
CA TYR A 100 5.01 12.90 -13.97
C TYR A 100 5.24 11.42 -13.65
N LYS A 101 5.69 10.66 -14.65
CA LYS A 101 6.07 9.25 -14.47
C LYS A 101 7.51 9.18 -13.96
N GLY A 102 7.72 8.56 -12.83
CA GLY A 102 9.04 8.41 -12.19
C GLY A 102 9.25 7.03 -11.58
N TYR A 103 10.42 6.85 -11.02
CA TYR A 103 10.82 5.64 -10.30
C TYR A 103 11.11 5.98 -8.85
N THR A 104 10.75 5.08 -7.93
CA THR A 104 11.07 5.19 -6.52
C THR A 104 11.36 3.81 -5.94
N ILE A 105 12.06 3.78 -4.81
CA ILE A 105 12.28 2.54 -4.05
C ILE A 105 11.12 2.39 -3.08
N GLN A 106 10.55 1.21 -3.03
CA GLN A 106 9.45 0.87 -2.14
C GLN A 106 9.67 -0.55 -1.60
N PRO A 107 9.43 -0.80 -0.29
CA PRO A 107 9.38 -2.14 0.26
C PRO A 107 8.31 -2.97 -0.45
N TYR A 108 8.62 -4.22 -0.73
CA TYR A 108 7.74 -5.13 -1.45
C TYR A 108 7.54 -6.42 -0.65
N SER A 109 6.29 -6.86 -0.51
CA SER A 109 5.94 -8.14 0.11
C SER A 109 5.69 -9.21 -0.95
N PRO A 110 6.55 -10.22 -1.10
CA PRO A 110 6.29 -11.34 -2.01
C PRO A 110 5.02 -12.11 -1.63
N ALA A 111 4.74 -12.24 -0.34
CA ALA A 111 3.55 -12.96 0.15
C ALA A 111 2.24 -12.25 -0.21
N ALA A 112 2.21 -10.92 -0.14
CA ALA A 112 1.05 -10.12 -0.54
C ALA A 112 1.05 -9.77 -2.04
N GLY A 113 2.20 -9.95 -2.73
CA GLY A 113 2.37 -9.63 -4.15
C GLY A 113 2.23 -8.12 -4.44
N THR A 114 2.61 -7.26 -3.50
CA THR A 114 2.45 -5.80 -3.63
C THR A 114 3.50 -5.02 -2.86
N GLY A 115 3.69 -3.74 -3.23
CA GLY A 115 4.44 -2.77 -2.44
C GLY A 115 3.72 -2.46 -1.13
N LEU A 116 4.50 -2.09 -0.12
CA LEU A 116 4.02 -1.73 1.21
C LEU A 116 4.19 -0.23 1.45
N SER A 117 3.20 0.38 2.07
CA SER A 117 3.28 1.76 2.56
C SER A 117 4.06 1.84 3.87
N SER A 118 4.50 3.05 4.22
CA SER A 118 5.15 3.30 5.52
C SER A 118 4.22 2.98 6.70
N HIS A 119 2.90 3.17 6.53
CA HIS A 119 1.92 2.81 7.54
C HIS A 119 1.87 1.31 7.81
N GLU A 120 1.90 0.49 6.78
CA GLU A 120 1.90 -0.98 6.90
C GLU A 120 3.18 -1.51 7.55
N LEU A 121 4.32 -0.83 7.32
CA LEU A 121 5.60 -1.17 7.94
C LEU A 121 5.70 -0.72 9.41
N ASN A 122 4.82 0.15 9.86
CA ASN A 122 4.80 0.68 11.23
C ASN A 122 3.76 0.01 12.14
N GLN A 123 3.13 -1.08 11.70
CA GLN A 123 2.19 -1.83 12.51
C GLN A 123 2.90 -2.62 13.62
N PRO A 124 2.29 -2.78 14.80
CA PRO A 124 2.85 -3.62 15.85
C PRO A 124 3.15 -5.05 15.37
N GLY A 125 4.37 -5.52 15.62
CA GLY A 125 4.80 -6.86 15.23
C GLY A 125 5.21 -7.04 13.77
N CYS A 126 5.35 -5.95 13.00
CA CYS A 126 5.89 -6.00 11.63
C CYS A 126 7.35 -6.45 11.59
N TYR A 127 8.13 -6.03 12.59
CA TYR A 127 9.54 -6.39 12.72
C TYR A 127 9.69 -7.53 13.71
N ARG A 128 10.41 -8.56 13.31
CA ARG A 128 10.71 -9.74 14.13
C ARG A 128 12.12 -10.19 13.88
N ASP A 129 12.78 -10.68 14.92
CA ASP A 129 14.08 -11.33 14.78
C ASP A 129 13.89 -12.64 14.00
N VAL A 130 14.68 -12.78 12.94
CA VAL A 130 14.70 -14.00 12.11
C VAL A 130 16.15 -14.47 11.97
N LYS A 131 16.34 -15.79 11.92
CA LYS A 131 17.63 -16.37 11.62
C LYS A 131 17.77 -16.48 10.10
N ASP A 132 18.78 -15.80 9.54
CA ASP A 132 19.01 -15.80 8.11
C ASP A 132 20.50 -16.03 7.81
N THR A 133 20.80 -16.45 6.58
CA THR A 133 22.16 -16.67 6.11
C THR A 133 22.63 -15.43 5.36
N THR A 134 23.77 -14.90 5.78
CA THR A 134 24.40 -13.78 5.10
C THR A 134 25.74 -14.21 4.50
N VAL A 135 26.19 -13.51 3.48
CA VAL A 135 27.46 -13.76 2.80
C VAL A 135 28.27 -12.47 2.74
N VAL A 136 29.54 -12.57 3.05
CA VAL A 136 30.52 -11.51 2.79
C VAL A 136 31.46 -11.99 1.69
N GLY A 137 31.28 -11.43 0.50
CA GLY A 137 32.15 -11.70 -0.65
C GLY A 137 33.42 -10.88 -0.59
N GLN A 138 34.55 -11.50 -0.93
CA GLN A 138 35.85 -10.82 -1.04
C GLN A 138 36.25 -10.67 -2.51
N PHE A 139 36.48 -9.46 -2.96
CA PHE A 139 36.84 -9.14 -4.33
C PHE A 139 38.25 -8.52 -4.36
N LYS A 140 39.24 -9.25 -4.94
CA LYS A 140 40.60 -8.79 -5.08
C LYS A 140 40.67 -7.51 -5.91
N MET A 141 41.36 -6.49 -5.39
CA MET A 141 41.61 -5.26 -6.16
C MET A 141 42.58 -5.53 -7.30
N LYS A 142 42.19 -5.11 -8.52
CA LYS A 142 43.05 -5.24 -9.71
C LYS A 142 44.21 -4.26 -9.69
N ASN A 143 43.95 -3.02 -9.31
CA ASN A 143 44.92 -1.92 -9.32
C ASN A 143 44.92 -1.22 -7.95
N PRO A 144 45.52 -1.81 -6.91
CA PRO A 144 45.65 -1.15 -5.61
C PRO A 144 46.54 0.07 -5.72
N LYS A 145 46.25 1.10 -4.92
CA LYS A 145 47.16 2.27 -4.81
C LYS A 145 48.48 1.89 -4.17
N PRO A 146 49.59 2.59 -4.50
CA PRO A 146 50.91 2.31 -3.91
C PRO A 146 50.92 2.31 -2.37
N GLU A 147 50.09 3.18 -1.74
CA GLU A 147 49.99 3.27 -0.28
C GLU A 147 49.39 2.02 0.37
N MET A 148 48.75 1.17 -0.43
CA MET A 148 48.16 -0.10 0.05
C MET A 148 49.14 -1.27 0.01
N ALA A 149 50.35 -1.07 -0.51
CA ALA A 149 51.36 -2.14 -0.65
C ALA A 149 51.73 -2.77 0.69
N GLU A 150 51.75 -1.99 1.78
CA GLU A 150 52.06 -2.46 3.14
C GLU A 150 50.95 -3.37 3.72
N TRP A 151 49.74 -3.35 3.16
CA TRP A 151 48.59 -4.15 3.64
C TRP A 151 48.54 -5.56 2.99
N GLY A 152 49.54 -5.89 2.16
CA GLY A 152 49.50 -7.13 1.37
C GLY A 152 48.54 -7.06 0.18
N THR A 153 47.73 -8.08 -0.01
CA THR A 153 46.74 -8.10 -1.10
C THR A 153 45.42 -7.48 -0.61
N PRO A 154 45.03 -6.29 -1.08
CA PRO A 154 43.79 -5.65 -0.66
C PRO A 154 42.56 -6.23 -1.38
N TYR A 155 41.45 -6.34 -0.65
CA TYR A 155 40.17 -6.81 -1.14
C TYR A 155 39.07 -5.81 -0.80
N PHE A 156 38.11 -5.66 -1.70
CA PHE A 156 36.81 -5.08 -1.34
C PHE A 156 35.95 -6.15 -0.69
N LEU A 157 35.21 -5.76 0.34
CA LEU A 157 34.22 -6.61 0.99
C LEU A 157 32.85 -6.16 0.58
N ALA A 158 32.00 -7.09 0.15
CA ALA A 158 30.58 -6.84 -0.14
C ALA A 158 29.75 -7.79 0.71
N TRP A 159 28.90 -7.22 1.54
CA TRP A 159 27.95 -7.97 2.38
C TRP A 159 26.57 -8.00 1.71
N THR A 160 25.92 -9.16 1.76
CA THR A 160 24.54 -9.33 1.26
C THR A 160 23.81 -10.42 2.03
N THR A 161 22.47 -10.28 2.06
CA THR A 161 21.51 -11.30 2.55
C THR A 161 20.88 -12.11 1.42
N THR A 162 21.14 -11.73 0.17
CA THR A 162 20.53 -12.37 -1.01
C THR A 162 21.58 -12.71 -2.06
#